data_c34ccc09757732d524b42b2038e25d30
#
_entry.id   c34ccc09757732d524b42b2038e25d30
#
_cell.length_a   1.000
_cell.length_b   1.000
_cell.length_c   1.000
_cell.angle_alpha   90.00
_cell.angle_beta   90.00
_cell.angle_gamma   90.00
#
_symmetry.space_group_name_H-M   'P 1'
#
loop_
_entity.id
_entity.type
_entity.pdbx_description
1 polymer ?
#
loop_
_entity_poly.entity_id
_entity_poly.type
_entity_poly.pdbx_seq_one_letter_code
_entity_poly.pdbx_strand_id
1 'polypeptide(L)'
;MALFRDTVQKINAKDYTADQIAVWAGHERSLAAWHASFMKPVALVAVDEAEIIIGFADMASDGYLDRLYVSAAHQREGVGKRLVAALEQRVASPQYKAYVSITAQPFFKTVGYSTIREHRAFIGTTSFRNYLMGKRCECESDWLRAALMT
;
A
#
# COMPACT_ATOMS: atom_id res chain seq x y z
N MET A 1 6.98 -5.14 12.17
CA MET A 1 7.06 -6.53 11.64
C MET A 1 5.92 -7.41 12.12
N ALA A 2 5.54 -7.44 13.40
CA ALA A 2 4.43 -8.27 13.90
C ALA A 2 3.10 -7.97 13.22
N LEU A 3 2.72 -6.69 13.06
CA LEU A 3 1.51 -6.27 12.37
C LEU A 3 1.48 -6.78 10.92
N PHE A 4 2.59 -6.67 10.20
CA PHE A 4 2.73 -7.17 8.83
C PHE A 4 2.44 -8.67 8.74
N ARG A 5 3.10 -9.47 9.58
CA ARG A 5 2.90 -10.94 9.60
C ARG A 5 1.46 -11.32 9.95
N ASP A 6 0.92 -10.70 10.98
CA ASP A 6 -0.46 -10.97 11.43
C ASP A 6 -1.48 -10.63 10.33
N THR A 7 -1.31 -9.48 9.66
CA THR A 7 -2.19 -9.06 8.58
C THR A 7 -2.12 -10.01 7.38
N VAL A 8 -0.91 -10.41 6.96
CA VAL A 8 -0.74 -11.37 5.86
C VAL A 8 -1.42 -12.69 6.19
N GLN A 9 -1.19 -13.22 7.40
CA GLN A 9 -1.73 -14.51 7.82
C GLN A 9 -3.25 -14.52 8.00
N LYS A 10 -3.85 -13.42 8.43
CA LYS A 10 -5.29 -13.35 8.74
C LYS A 10 -6.13 -12.78 7.60
N ILE A 11 -5.61 -11.81 6.87
CA ILE A 11 -6.38 -11.08 5.86
C ILE A 11 -6.08 -11.59 4.45
N ASN A 12 -4.82 -11.74 4.08
CA ASN A 12 -4.44 -12.18 2.74
C ASN A 12 -4.66 -13.67 2.51
N ALA A 13 -4.74 -14.48 3.57
CA ALA A 13 -4.89 -15.94 3.50
C ALA A 13 -6.13 -16.41 2.74
N LYS A 14 -7.17 -15.60 2.63
CA LYS A 14 -8.38 -15.95 1.86
C LYS A 14 -8.14 -16.02 0.34
N ASP A 15 -7.13 -15.33 -0.18
CA ASP A 15 -6.88 -15.17 -1.62
C ASP A 15 -5.58 -15.82 -2.10
N TYR A 16 -4.81 -16.40 -1.19
CA TYR A 16 -3.52 -17.04 -1.47
C TYR A 16 -3.43 -18.41 -0.79
N THR A 17 -2.60 -19.30 -1.35
CA THR A 17 -2.38 -20.63 -0.78
C THR A 17 -1.64 -20.57 0.56
N ALA A 18 -1.75 -21.62 1.36
CA ALA A 18 -1.02 -21.73 2.63
C ALA A 18 0.50 -21.60 2.43
N ASP A 19 1.04 -22.19 1.37
CA ASP A 19 2.48 -22.09 1.04
C ASP A 19 2.89 -20.66 0.65
N GLN A 20 2.06 -19.96 -0.14
CA GLN A 20 2.28 -18.55 -0.48
C GLN A 20 2.25 -17.67 0.77
N ILE A 21 1.28 -17.87 1.65
CA ILE A 21 1.18 -17.10 2.91
C ILE A 21 2.38 -17.37 3.81
N ALA A 22 2.83 -18.61 3.94
CA ALA A 22 4.00 -18.97 4.74
C ALA A 22 5.26 -18.26 4.23
N VAL A 23 5.48 -18.24 2.91
CA VAL A 23 6.62 -17.55 2.30
C VAL A 23 6.51 -16.04 2.47
N TRP A 24 5.35 -15.46 2.25
CA TRP A 24 5.14 -14.02 2.36
C TRP A 24 5.30 -13.51 3.80
N ALA A 25 4.61 -14.11 4.75
CA ALA A 25 4.71 -13.75 6.17
C ALA A 25 6.07 -14.08 6.78
N GLY A 26 6.71 -15.14 6.29
CA GLY A 26 8.02 -15.60 6.75
C GLY A 26 9.20 -14.96 6.03
N HIS A 27 8.98 -14.05 5.07
CA HIS A 27 10.08 -13.34 4.39
C HIS A 27 10.75 -12.37 5.35
N GLU A 28 11.74 -12.89 6.08
CA GLU A 28 12.42 -12.14 7.13
C GLU A 28 13.48 -11.21 6.55
N ARG A 29 13.27 -9.94 6.79
CA ARG A 29 14.34 -8.94 6.76
C ARG A 29 14.80 -8.69 8.19
N SER A 30 16.10 -8.43 8.39
CA SER A 30 16.58 -7.94 9.68
C SER A 30 15.85 -6.64 10.07
N LEU A 31 15.78 -6.34 11.37
CA LEU A 31 15.20 -5.06 11.83
C LEU A 31 15.93 -3.86 11.22
N ALA A 32 17.26 -3.94 11.06
CA ALA A 32 18.05 -2.89 10.42
C ALA A 32 17.67 -2.70 8.94
N ALA A 33 17.55 -3.78 8.17
CA ALA A 33 17.12 -3.70 6.76
C ALA A 33 15.67 -3.21 6.63
N TRP A 34 14.79 -3.62 7.53
CA TRP A 34 13.41 -3.14 7.60
C TRP A 34 13.36 -1.64 7.88
N HIS A 35 14.10 -1.18 8.89
CA HIS A 35 14.20 0.24 9.22
C HIS A 35 14.77 1.05 8.05
N ALA A 36 15.89 0.62 7.45
CA ALA A 36 16.51 1.29 6.33
C ALA A 36 15.56 1.43 5.13
N SER A 37 14.68 0.46 4.90
CA SER A 37 13.71 0.50 3.81
C SER A 37 12.66 1.60 3.95
N PHE A 38 12.46 2.16 5.14
CA PHE A 38 11.55 3.28 5.40
C PHE A 38 12.22 4.66 5.38
N MET A 39 13.52 4.74 5.23
CA MET A 39 14.25 6.02 5.36
C MET A 39 14.14 6.92 4.12
N LYS A 40 13.98 6.35 2.93
CA LYS A 40 13.87 7.11 1.67
C LYS A 40 12.45 7.55 1.34
N PRO A 41 11.43 6.69 1.46
CA PRO A 41 10.05 7.08 1.16
C PRO A 41 9.45 7.92 2.30
N VAL A 42 8.32 8.54 2.02
CA VAL A 42 7.44 9.05 3.07
C VAL A 42 6.74 7.86 3.72
N ALA A 43 7.00 7.64 4.98
CA ALA A 43 6.42 6.55 5.76
C ALA A 43 5.49 7.10 6.86
N LEU A 44 4.31 6.51 6.98
CA LEU A 44 3.30 6.89 7.95
C LEU A 44 2.85 5.69 8.76
N VAL A 45 2.52 5.93 10.01
CA VAL A 45 1.85 4.96 10.87
C VAL A 45 0.50 5.52 11.32
N ALA A 46 -0.48 4.64 11.46
CA ALA A 46 -1.73 4.93 12.14
C ALA A 46 -1.66 4.31 13.55
N VAL A 47 -2.06 5.07 14.54
CA VAL A 47 -2.10 4.62 15.94
C VAL A 47 -3.51 4.76 16.49
N ASP A 48 -3.87 3.89 17.43
CA ASP A 48 -5.13 4.00 18.17
C ASP A 48 -5.02 4.98 19.36
N GLU A 49 -6.06 5.09 20.16
CA GLU A 49 -6.08 5.95 21.35
C GLU A 49 -5.07 5.56 22.43
N ALA A 50 -4.61 4.30 22.43
CA ALA A 50 -3.57 3.79 23.32
C ALA A 50 -2.15 3.91 22.71
N GLU A 51 -2.01 4.64 21.59
CA GLU A 51 -0.75 4.80 20.84
C GLU A 51 -0.18 3.48 20.28
N ILE A 52 -1.03 2.47 20.10
CA ILE A 52 -0.65 1.20 19.47
C ILE A 52 -0.74 1.36 17.96
N ILE A 53 0.30 0.90 17.25
CA ILE A 53 0.32 0.93 15.77
C ILE A 53 -0.72 -0.05 15.24
N ILE A 54 -1.69 0.47 14.50
CA ILE A 54 -2.79 -0.30 13.87
C ILE A 54 -2.69 -0.34 12.34
N GLY A 55 -1.77 0.40 11.75
CA GLY A 55 -1.51 0.39 10.33
C GLY A 55 -0.24 1.15 9.98
N PHE A 56 0.31 0.86 8.80
CA PHE A 56 1.42 1.62 8.25
C PHE A 56 1.39 1.60 6.72
N ALA A 57 1.97 2.62 6.12
CA ALA A 57 2.10 2.73 4.68
C ALA A 57 3.32 3.59 4.32
N ASP A 58 3.87 3.39 3.13
CA ASP A 58 4.91 4.23 2.60
C ASP A 58 4.79 4.47 1.10
N MET A 59 5.29 5.61 0.66
CA MET A 59 5.25 6.05 -0.72
C MET A 59 6.56 6.72 -1.10
N ALA A 60 7.12 6.30 -2.23
CA ALA A 60 8.30 6.92 -2.81
C ALA A 60 7.96 8.29 -3.43
N SER A 61 8.98 9.12 -3.65
CA SER A 61 8.82 10.49 -4.16
C SER A 61 8.21 10.57 -5.57
N ASP A 62 8.23 9.48 -6.33
CA ASP A 62 7.62 9.37 -7.67
C ASP A 62 6.13 8.95 -7.63
N GLY A 63 5.55 8.79 -6.44
CA GLY A 63 4.17 8.36 -6.25
C GLY A 63 3.97 6.84 -6.19
N TYR A 64 5.05 6.06 -6.10
CA TYR A 64 4.94 4.61 -5.92
C TYR A 64 4.63 4.27 -4.47
N LEU A 65 3.41 3.75 -4.22
CA LEU A 65 2.96 3.23 -2.94
C LEU A 65 3.46 1.78 -2.80
N ASP A 66 4.45 1.57 -1.95
CA ASP A 66 5.12 0.27 -1.81
C ASP A 66 4.41 -0.64 -0.80
N ARG A 67 4.05 -0.11 0.37
CA ARG A 67 3.44 -0.89 1.44
C ARG A 67 2.21 -0.19 2.00
N LEU A 68 1.18 -0.99 2.27
CA LEU A 68 -0.01 -0.58 3.01
C LEU A 68 -0.53 -1.80 3.77
N TYR A 69 -0.43 -1.76 5.08
CA TYR A 69 -0.91 -2.82 5.96
C TYR A 69 -1.74 -2.23 7.10
N VAL A 70 -2.91 -2.79 7.31
CA VAL A 70 -3.81 -2.43 8.41
C VAL A 70 -4.05 -3.67 9.26
N SER A 71 -3.97 -3.51 10.59
CA SER A 71 -4.22 -4.59 11.55
C SER A 71 -5.52 -5.32 11.25
N ALA A 72 -5.52 -6.63 11.39
CA ALA A 72 -6.70 -7.48 11.18
C ALA A 72 -7.87 -7.08 12.09
N ALA A 73 -7.58 -6.56 13.29
CA ALA A 73 -8.58 -6.09 14.25
C ALA A 73 -9.20 -4.73 13.87
N HIS A 74 -8.59 -3.98 12.96
CA HIS A 74 -9.00 -2.63 12.56
C HIS A 74 -9.36 -2.50 11.08
N GLN A 75 -9.77 -3.62 10.46
CA GLN A 75 -10.25 -3.63 9.08
C GLN A 75 -11.58 -2.88 8.98
N ARG A 76 -11.81 -2.20 7.84
CA ARG A 76 -13.05 -1.45 7.53
C ARG A 76 -13.38 -0.29 8.47
N GLU A 77 -12.40 0.22 9.18
CA GLU A 77 -12.52 1.41 10.04
C GLU A 77 -12.01 2.70 9.36
N GLY A 78 -11.67 2.64 8.07
CA GLY A 78 -11.14 3.76 7.31
C GLY A 78 -9.66 4.05 7.51
N VAL A 79 -8.91 3.20 8.22
CA VAL A 79 -7.47 3.38 8.48
C VAL A 79 -6.68 3.40 7.17
N GLY A 80 -6.90 2.44 6.28
CA GLY A 80 -6.23 2.38 4.98
C GLY A 80 -6.53 3.61 4.11
N LYS A 81 -7.79 4.03 4.06
CA LYS A 81 -8.21 5.22 3.31
C LYS A 81 -7.51 6.49 3.81
N ARG A 82 -7.38 6.65 5.12
CA ARG A 82 -6.70 7.80 5.74
C ARG A 82 -5.19 7.77 5.48
N LEU A 83 -4.56 6.60 5.53
CA LEU A 83 -3.14 6.44 5.20
C LEU A 83 -2.85 6.80 3.75
N VAL A 84 -3.64 6.29 2.80
CA VAL A 84 -3.48 6.62 1.37
C VAL A 84 -3.65 8.11 1.12
N ALA A 85 -4.72 8.72 1.64
CA ALA A 85 -4.99 10.15 1.49
C ALA A 85 -3.84 11.00 2.06
N ALA A 86 -3.31 10.63 3.23
CA ALA A 86 -2.22 11.33 3.87
C ALA A 86 -0.90 11.21 3.09
N LEU A 87 -0.61 10.07 2.48
CA LEU A 87 0.54 9.88 1.61
C LEU A 87 0.42 10.74 0.34
N GLU A 88 -0.73 10.71 -0.32
CA GLU A 88 -0.98 11.48 -1.54
C GLU A 88 -0.90 13.00 -1.30
N GLN A 89 -1.26 13.47 -0.10
CA GLN A 89 -1.06 14.87 0.28
C GLN A 89 0.41 15.25 0.46
N ARG A 90 1.24 14.32 0.93
CA ARG A 90 2.66 14.57 1.21
C ARG A 90 3.56 14.35 0.00
N VAL A 91 3.15 13.48 -0.91
CA VAL A 91 3.90 13.19 -2.14
C VAL A 91 3.13 13.75 -3.33
N ALA A 92 3.55 14.92 -3.78
CA ALA A 92 3.00 15.51 -4.99
C ALA A 92 3.52 14.75 -6.21
N SER A 93 2.62 14.06 -6.90
CA SER A 93 2.94 13.31 -8.11
C SER A 93 1.78 13.39 -9.09
N PRO A 94 2.04 13.50 -10.41
CA PRO A 94 0.98 13.48 -11.42
C PRO A 94 0.28 12.12 -11.51
N GLN A 95 0.94 11.07 -11.04
CA GLN A 95 0.41 9.72 -11.06
C GLN A 95 0.89 8.92 -9.85
N TYR A 96 -0.03 8.19 -9.24
CA TYR A 96 0.26 7.21 -8.19
C TYR A 96 0.14 5.80 -8.75
N LYS A 97 1.02 4.90 -8.31
CA LYS A 97 1.02 3.48 -8.69
C LYS A 97 1.27 2.60 -7.49
N ALA A 98 0.73 1.39 -7.55
CA ALA A 98 0.97 0.35 -6.55
C ALA A 98 0.87 -1.04 -7.19
N TYR A 99 1.68 -1.98 -6.72
CA TYR A 99 1.43 -3.41 -6.95
C TYR A 99 0.54 -3.91 -5.82
N VAL A 100 -0.67 -4.29 -6.17
CA VAL A 100 -1.77 -4.51 -5.23
C VAL A 100 -2.11 -5.99 -5.18
N SER A 101 -2.17 -6.57 -3.97
CA SER A 101 -2.60 -7.95 -3.78
C SER A 101 -4.03 -8.17 -4.27
N ILE A 102 -4.37 -9.43 -4.55
CA ILE A 102 -5.75 -9.82 -4.87
C ILE A 102 -6.71 -9.32 -3.78
N THR A 103 -6.32 -9.49 -2.52
CA THR A 103 -7.11 -9.09 -1.35
C THR A 103 -7.36 -7.58 -1.29
N ALA A 104 -6.35 -6.77 -1.62
CA ALA A 104 -6.43 -5.32 -1.52
C ALA A 104 -7.03 -4.63 -2.75
N GLN A 105 -7.16 -5.32 -3.88
CA GLN A 105 -7.67 -4.74 -5.12
C GLN A 105 -9.02 -4.02 -4.95
N PRO A 106 -10.04 -4.59 -4.27
CA PRO A 106 -11.30 -3.90 -4.07
C PRO A 106 -11.14 -2.59 -3.29
N PHE A 107 -10.30 -2.58 -2.26
CA PHE A 107 -10.00 -1.38 -1.49
C PHE A 107 -9.37 -0.29 -2.35
N PHE A 108 -8.35 -0.61 -3.14
CA PHE A 108 -7.69 0.37 -4.01
C PHE A 108 -8.64 0.98 -5.04
N LYS A 109 -9.60 0.22 -5.54
CA LYS A 109 -10.68 0.76 -6.39
C LYS A 109 -11.51 1.82 -5.66
N THR A 110 -11.80 1.62 -4.37
CA THR A 110 -12.58 2.59 -3.57
C THR A 110 -11.84 3.90 -3.32
N VAL A 111 -10.52 3.92 -3.37
CA VAL A 111 -9.68 5.12 -3.20
C VAL A 111 -9.18 5.70 -4.53
N GLY A 112 -9.78 5.27 -5.64
CA GLY A 112 -9.61 5.90 -6.96
C GLY A 112 -8.56 5.27 -7.87
N TYR A 113 -7.97 4.14 -7.49
CA TYR A 113 -7.05 3.41 -8.36
C TYR A 113 -7.80 2.52 -9.34
N SER A 114 -7.27 2.43 -10.55
CA SER A 114 -7.76 1.52 -11.59
C SER A 114 -6.71 0.48 -11.92
N THR A 115 -7.15 -0.73 -12.24
CA THR A 115 -6.26 -1.80 -12.65
C THR A 115 -5.67 -1.50 -14.02
N ILE A 116 -4.34 -1.48 -14.11
CA ILE A 116 -3.60 -1.30 -15.36
C ILE A 116 -3.37 -2.68 -16.00
N ARG A 117 -2.88 -3.64 -15.24
CA ARG A 117 -2.65 -5.02 -15.70
C ARG A 117 -2.48 -5.99 -14.52
N GLU A 118 -2.67 -7.26 -14.81
CA GLU A 118 -2.24 -8.33 -13.92
C GLU A 118 -0.72 -8.41 -13.90
N HIS A 119 -0.17 -8.77 -12.78
CA HIS A 119 1.27 -8.90 -12.55
C HIS A 119 1.55 -10.12 -11.68
N ARG A 120 2.75 -10.65 -11.80
CA ARG A 120 3.23 -11.76 -10.98
C ARG A 120 4.50 -11.36 -10.25
N ALA A 121 4.41 -11.29 -8.93
CA ALA A 121 5.54 -11.04 -8.05
C ALA A 121 6.19 -12.37 -7.62
N PHE A 122 7.44 -12.33 -7.22
CA PHE A 122 8.17 -13.49 -6.74
C PHE A 122 8.87 -13.19 -5.40
N ILE A 123 8.80 -14.16 -4.50
CA ILE A 123 9.69 -14.25 -3.33
C ILE A 123 10.42 -15.57 -3.48
N GLY A 124 11.72 -15.52 -3.78
CA GLY A 124 12.47 -16.70 -4.21
C GLY A 124 11.85 -17.31 -5.46
N THR A 125 11.45 -18.58 -5.38
CA THR A 125 10.77 -19.31 -6.47
C THR A 125 9.25 -19.31 -6.36
N THR A 126 8.70 -18.77 -5.28
CA THR A 126 7.25 -18.70 -5.04
C THR A 126 6.67 -17.48 -5.74
N SER A 127 5.66 -17.71 -6.60
CA SER A 127 4.98 -16.63 -7.33
C SER A 127 3.68 -16.22 -6.65
N PHE A 128 3.35 -14.92 -6.80
CA PHE A 128 2.13 -14.32 -6.27
C PHE A 128 1.46 -13.52 -7.37
N ARG A 129 0.19 -13.81 -7.65
CA ARG A 129 -0.60 -12.97 -8.52
C ARG A 129 -0.99 -11.69 -7.79
N ASN A 130 -0.74 -10.56 -8.43
CA ASN A 130 -1.16 -9.24 -7.97
C ASN A 130 -1.52 -8.37 -9.17
N TYR A 131 -1.79 -7.09 -8.94
CA TYR A 131 -2.20 -6.17 -9.99
C TYR A 131 -1.37 -4.89 -9.90
N LEU A 132 -0.89 -4.42 -11.05
CA LEU A 132 -0.42 -3.04 -11.15
C LEU A 132 -1.66 -2.15 -11.25
N MET A 133 -1.82 -1.26 -10.29
CA MET A 133 -2.90 -0.29 -10.25
C MET A 133 -2.36 1.13 -10.27
N GLY A 134 -3.13 2.07 -10.81
CA GLY A 134 -2.73 3.46 -10.89
C GLY A 134 -3.89 4.43 -10.70
N LYS A 135 -3.53 5.64 -10.26
CA LYS A 135 -4.43 6.78 -10.08
C LYS A 135 -3.74 8.02 -10.61
N ARG A 136 -4.42 8.78 -11.47
CA ARG A 136 -3.94 10.11 -11.89
C ARG A 136 -4.35 11.14 -10.85
N CYS A 137 -3.45 12.09 -10.59
CA CYS A 137 -3.80 13.23 -9.77
C CYS A 137 -4.69 14.17 -10.59
N GLU A 138 -5.86 14.52 -10.08
CA GLU A 138 -6.78 15.45 -10.74
C GLU A 138 -6.27 16.89 -10.76
N CYS A 139 -5.18 17.17 -10.05
CA CYS A 139 -4.58 18.50 -9.97
C CYS A 139 -4.04 19.04 -11.31
N GLU A 140 -3.74 18.18 -12.30
CA GLU A 140 -3.29 18.66 -13.62
C GLU A 140 -4.42 19.29 -14.44
N SER A 141 -5.66 18.87 -14.27
CA SER A 141 -6.80 19.44 -15.01
C SER A 141 -7.15 20.87 -14.53
N ASP A 142 -6.95 21.13 -13.24
CA ASP A 142 -7.25 22.45 -12.65
C ASP A 142 -6.13 23.48 -12.93
N TRP A 143 -4.87 23.03 -12.99
CA TRP A 143 -3.74 23.88 -13.37
C TRP A 143 -3.82 24.33 -14.84
N LEU A 144 -4.15 23.41 -15.75
CA LEU A 144 -4.31 23.74 -17.16
C LEU A 144 -5.54 24.61 -17.42
N ARG A 145 -6.63 24.42 -16.68
CA ARG A 145 -7.81 25.30 -16.74
C ARG A 145 -7.51 26.69 -16.19
N ALA A 146 -6.79 26.81 -15.09
CA ALA A 146 -6.40 28.10 -14.52
C ALA A 146 -5.42 28.86 -15.43
N ALA A 147 -4.48 28.16 -16.10
CA ALA A 147 -3.53 28.78 -17.04
C ALA A 147 -4.19 29.22 -18.37
N LEU A 148 -5.30 28.63 -18.76
CA LEU A 148 -6.07 28.99 -19.97
C LEU A 148 -7.12 30.08 -19.71
N MET A 149 -7.38 30.43 -18.45
CA MET A 149 -8.34 31.49 -18.06
C MET A 149 -7.68 32.82 -17.71
N THR A 150 -6.36 32.91 -17.74
CA THR A 150 -5.57 34.15 -17.62
C THR A 150 -5.00 34.56 -18.96
#